data_6bc8af1474ddcb5b380e20d9aee93285
#
_entry.id   6bc8af1474ddcb5b380e20d9aee93285
#
_cell.length_a   1.000
_cell.length_b   1.000
_cell.length_c   1.000
_cell.angle_alpha   90.00
_cell.angle_beta   90.00
_cell.angle_gamma   90.00
#
_symmetry.space_group_name_H-M   'P 1'
#
loop_
_entity.id
_entity.type
_entity.pdbx_description
1 polymer ?
#
loop_
_entity_poly.entity_id
_entity_poly.type
_entity_poly.pdbx_seq_one_letter_code
_entity_poly.pdbx_strand_id
1 'polypeptide(L)'
;MKKKEIFNDVFLPKKQKKLFLYDQYFKLFAKLYKNNLLPNKILLTGQSGLGKSTFAYHFINFLLSEKENYSYDYKNFTINHLNKTFGLIKKNFHPNFYLIENFNDKRNIDIKQIRNMINYVNKTSFNKQIKFVLIDNAECLNLHSVNALLKIVEEPTSNTFFIFIHNSSIKLTDTLRSRCIEFKINFTNQQKQKIIEFLLSYYNLRFDKKILEEIWSMHNSPGIVLNFIKLTNEIPIDPDKTNLLDIIFYLMEFNLKNKNNTNLDLLQNSIELFFYKKIKKYNNKNKILLNYSKVIKQLNLLKKYNIDMNNTFYEIKENIVHG
;
A
#
# COMPACT_ATOMS: atom_id res chain seq x y z
N MET A 1 21.07 -0.94 -15.97
CA MET A 1 20.05 -1.90 -15.49
C MET A 1 20.03 -2.06 -13.97
N LYS A 2 21.15 -2.26 -13.26
CA LYS A 2 21.14 -2.48 -11.78
C LYS A 2 20.55 -1.35 -10.91
N LYS A 3 20.62 -0.07 -11.30
CA LYS A 3 20.01 1.04 -10.54
C LYS A 3 18.47 1.04 -10.60
N LYS A 4 17.85 0.58 -11.70
CA LYS A 4 16.38 0.54 -11.86
C LYS A 4 15.69 -0.54 -11.02
N GLU A 5 16.31 -1.71 -10.87
CA GLU A 5 15.76 -2.79 -10.03
C GLU A 5 15.82 -2.46 -8.54
N ILE A 6 16.85 -1.72 -8.11
CA ILE A 6 17.02 -1.33 -6.70
C ILE A 6 15.89 -0.37 -6.26
N PHE A 7 15.46 0.57 -7.11
CA PHE A 7 14.40 1.54 -6.78
C PHE A 7 13.02 0.89 -6.62
N ASN A 8 12.65 -0.04 -7.51
CA ASN A 8 11.36 -0.73 -7.45
C ASN A 8 11.17 -1.58 -6.20
N ASP A 9 12.25 -2.13 -5.70
CA ASP A 9 12.25 -3.04 -4.57
C ASP A 9 12.27 -2.34 -3.20
N VAL A 10 12.83 -1.15 -3.13
CA VAL A 10 13.09 -0.45 -1.86
C VAL A 10 11.81 0.01 -1.16
N PHE A 11 10.75 0.34 -1.90
CA PHE A 11 9.51 0.92 -1.34
C PHE A 11 8.42 -0.09 -0.97
N LEU A 12 8.63 -1.38 -1.24
CA LEU A 12 7.66 -2.40 -0.83
C LEU A 12 7.63 -2.52 0.70
N PRO A 13 6.45 -2.53 1.36
CA PRO A 13 6.32 -2.62 2.81
C PRO A 13 7.15 -3.74 3.44
N LYS A 14 7.14 -4.94 2.82
CA LYS A 14 7.90 -6.12 3.26
C LYS A 14 9.42 -6.03 3.11
N LYS A 15 9.94 -4.98 2.47
CA LYS A 15 11.37 -4.74 2.27
C LYS A 15 11.90 -3.57 3.11
N GLN A 16 11.03 -2.86 3.80
CA GLN A 16 11.40 -1.75 4.67
C GLN A 16 12.16 -2.27 5.90
N LYS A 17 13.33 -1.67 6.17
CA LYS A 17 14.15 -2.02 7.33
C LYS A 17 14.03 -1.03 8.47
N LYS A 18 13.40 0.10 8.25
CA LYS A 18 13.20 1.17 9.23
C LYS A 18 11.74 1.57 9.28
N LEU A 19 11.19 1.63 10.47
CA LEU A 19 9.84 2.13 10.71
C LEU A 19 9.92 3.56 11.25
N PHE A 20 9.12 4.47 10.69
CA PHE A 20 9.12 5.89 11.03
C PHE A 20 7.82 6.32 11.69
N LEU A 21 7.92 7.02 12.82
CA LEU A 21 6.82 7.65 13.57
C LEU A 21 5.69 6.70 14.02
N TYR A 22 5.94 5.41 14.06
CA TYR A 22 5.01 4.42 14.61
C TYR A 22 5.29 4.05 16.07
N ASP A 23 6.15 4.78 16.76
CA ASP A 23 6.64 4.47 18.11
C ASP A 23 5.50 4.20 19.11
N GLN A 24 4.48 5.06 19.12
CA GLN A 24 3.35 4.94 20.05
C GLN A 24 2.53 3.68 19.76
N TYR A 25 2.21 3.43 18.48
CA TYR A 25 1.46 2.24 18.08
C TYR A 25 2.27 0.98 18.37
N PHE A 26 3.56 0.99 18.06
CA PHE A 26 4.43 -0.17 18.29
C PHE A 26 4.56 -0.50 19.79
N LYS A 27 4.79 0.50 20.63
CA LYS A 27 4.84 0.36 22.08
C LYS A 27 3.53 -0.17 22.66
N LEU A 28 2.39 0.34 22.17
CA LEU A 28 1.07 -0.15 22.57
C LEU A 28 0.91 -1.64 22.23
N PHE A 29 1.19 -2.04 20.99
CA PHE A 29 1.06 -3.42 20.55
C PHE A 29 2.01 -4.37 21.30
N ALA A 30 3.25 -3.95 21.52
CA ALA A 30 4.22 -4.71 22.30
C ALA A 30 3.76 -4.89 23.78
N LYS A 31 3.18 -3.84 24.40
CA LYS A 31 2.61 -3.91 25.75
C LYS A 31 1.41 -4.84 25.79
N LEU A 32 0.48 -4.74 24.83
CA LEU A 32 -0.69 -5.64 24.76
C LEU A 32 -0.24 -7.10 24.60
N TYR A 33 0.74 -7.37 23.76
CA TYR A 33 1.27 -8.72 23.57
C TYR A 33 1.92 -9.27 24.85
N LYS A 34 2.79 -8.50 25.50
CA LYS A 34 3.46 -8.92 26.76
C LYS A 34 2.47 -9.23 27.87
N ASN A 35 1.34 -8.55 27.91
CA ASN A 35 0.30 -8.75 28.92
C ASN A 35 -0.74 -9.80 28.49
N ASN A 36 -0.55 -10.53 27.37
CA ASN A 36 -1.51 -11.47 26.78
C ASN A 36 -2.89 -10.83 26.46
N LEU A 37 -2.91 -9.53 26.20
CA LEU A 37 -4.11 -8.75 25.87
C LEU A 37 -4.19 -8.37 24.38
N LEU A 38 -3.21 -8.76 23.57
CA LEU A 38 -3.26 -8.50 22.14
C LEU A 38 -4.39 -9.32 21.50
N PRO A 39 -5.37 -8.68 20.84
CA PRO A 39 -6.43 -9.43 20.20
C PRO A 39 -5.86 -10.26 19.04
N ASN A 40 -6.41 -11.45 18.85
CA ASN A 40 -6.00 -12.32 17.75
C ASN A 40 -6.61 -11.93 16.39
N LYS A 41 -7.49 -10.93 16.35
CA LYS A 41 -8.16 -10.38 15.16
C LYS A 41 -8.00 -8.86 15.15
N ILE A 42 -7.00 -8.38 14.44
CA ILE A 42 -6.59 -6.98 14.43
C ILE A 42 -6.96 -6.37 13.07
N LEU A 43 -7.68 -5.25 13.08
CA LEU A 43 -7.99 -4.45 11.89
C LEU A 43 -7.24 -3.11 11.98
N LEU A 44 -6.22 -2.92 11.14
CA LEU A 44 -5.50 -1.66 11.02
C LEU A 44 -6.16 -0.78 9.97
N THR A 45 -6.90 0.22 10.41
CA THR A 45 -7.68 1.13 9.54
C THR A 45 -7.02 2.49 9.43
N GLY A 46 -7.02 3.08 8.25
CA GLY A 46 -6.51 4.43 7.99
C GLY A 46 -6.33 4.70 6.51
N GLN A 47 -6.02 5.95 6.17
CA GLN A 47 -5.78 6.36 4.78
C GLN A 47 -4.74 5.48 4.09
N SER A 48 -4.88 5.25 2.78
CA SER A 48 -3.87 4.56 1.97
C SER A 48 -2.52 5.31 2.02
N GLY A 49 -1.41 4.55 1.98
CA GLY A 49 -0.06 5.13 1.95
C GLY A 49 0.48 5.64 3.30
N LEU A 50 -0.21 5.41 4.43
CA LEU A 50 0.31 5.76 5.76
C LEU A 50 1.38 4.80 6.30
N GLY A 51 1.63 3.66 5.64
CA GLY A 51 2.62 2.67 6.09
C GLY A 51 2.06 1.61 7.04
N LYS A 52 0.73 1.38 7.06
CA LYS A 52 0.08 0.35 7.88
C LYS A 52 0.67 -1.05 7.66
N SER A 53 0.86 -1.42 6.39
CA SER A 53 1.47 -2.71 6.03
C SER A 53 2.91 -2.79 6.52
N THR A 54 3.70 -1.71 6.39
CA THR A 54 5.07 -1.63 6.92
C THR A 54 5.08 -1.86 8.44
N PHE A 55 4.17 -1.20 9.17
CA PHE A 55 4.02 -1.42 10.61
C PHE A 55 3.71 -2.88 10.94
N ALA A 56 2.76 -3.50 10.22
CA ALA A 56 2.41 -4.91 10.42
C ALA A 56 3.63 -5.83 10.20
N TYR A 57 4.40 -5.63 9.12
CA TYR A 57 5.62 -6.40 8.85
C TYR A 57 6.68 -6.24 9.95
N HIS A 58 6.89 -5.03 10.44
CA HIS A 58 7.83 -4.76 11.53
C HIS A 58 7.37 -5.43 12.84
N PHE A 59 6.09 -5.35 13.17
CA PHE A 59 5.54 -5.97 14.38
C PHE A 59 5.60 -7.50 14.32
N ILE A 60 5.25 -8.10 13.17
CA ILE A 60 5.37 -9.54 12.95
C ILE A 60 6.85 -9.98 13.07
N ASN A 61 7.77 -9.22 12.45
CA ASN A 61 9.20 -9.51 12.56
C ASN A 61 9.69 -9.45 14.02
N PHE A 62 9.27 -8.43 14.76
CA PHE A 62 9.60 -8.29 16.18
C PHE A 62 9.25 -9.56 16.98
N LEU A 63 8.05 -10.10 16.79
CA LEU A 63 7.61 -11.27 17.54
C LEU A 63 8.22 -12.59 17.03
N LEU A 64 8.38 -12.75 15.73
CA LEU A 64 8.91 -13.99 15.16
C LEU A 64 10.43 -14.11 15.26
N SER A 65 11.17 -12.98 15.34
CA SER A 65 12.64 -12.99 15.41
C SER A 65 13.19 -12.88 16.85
N GLU A 66 12.35 -12.93 17.88
CA GLU A 66 12.77 -12.71 19.29
C GLU A 66 13.94 -13.59 19.72
N LYS A 67 14.02 -14.82 19.23
CA LYS A 67 15.08 -15.79 19.57
C LYS A 67 16.26 -15.80 18.60
N GLU A 68 16.31 -14.87 17.66
CA GLU A 68 17.41 -14.78 16.70
C GLU A 68 18.58 -13.94 17.23
N ASN A 69 19.80 -14.26 16.79
CA ASN A 69 20.99 -13.45 17.13
C ASN A 69 20.87 -12.01 16.64
N TYR A 70 20.21 -11.81 15.49
CA TYR A 70 19.91 -10.50 14.91
C TYR A 70 18.42 -10.23 15.01
N SER A 71 17.88 -10.24 16.22
CA SER A 71 16.48 -9.95 16.49
C SER A 71 16.13 -8.50 16.08
N TYR A 72 14.84 -8.17 16.11
CA TYR A 72 14.35 -6.83 15.84
C TYR A 72 14.90 -5.80 16.85
N ASP A 73 15.44 -4.71 16.37
CA ASP A 73 15.87 -3.61 17.23
C ASP A 73 14.68 -2.75 17.65
N TYR A 74 14.13 -3.07 18.82
CA TYR A 74 12.98 -2.37 19.37
C TYR A 74 13.27 -0.91 19.76
N LYS A 75 14.54 -0.55 20.09
CA LYS A 75 14.88 0.83 20.47
C LYS A 75 14.87 1.77 19.28
N ASN A 76 15.39 1.30 18.16
CA ASN A 76 15.52 2.08 16.94
C ASN A 76 14.45 1.78 15.88
N PHE A 77 13.55 0.83 16.13
CA PHE A 77 12.56 0.35 15.17
C PHE A 77 13.17 -0.05 13.82
N THR A 78 14.25 -0.85 13.90
CA THR A 78 15.01 -1.30 12.73
C THR A 78 15.15 -2.81 12.67
N ILE A 79 15.29 -3.31 11.44
CA ILE A 79 15.55 -4.71 11.15
C ILE A 79 16.96 -4.83 10.56
N ASN A 80 17.79 -5.67 11.17
CA ASN A 80 19.13 -5.95 10.66
C ASN A 80 19.02 -6.75 9.34
N HIS A 81 19.95 -6.50 8.41
CA HIS A 81 19.99 -7.22 7.12
C HIS A 81 20.30 -8.73 7.28
N LEU A 82 20.91 -9.14 8.40
CA LEU A 82 21.21 -10.54 8.74
C LEU A 82 20.04 -11.23 9.49
N ASN A 83 18.94 -10.52 9.77
CA ASN A 83 17.77 -11.11 10.41
C ASN A 83 17.13 -12.17 9.49
N LYS A 84 17.08 -13.43 9.97
CA LYS A 84 16.60 -14.57 9.19
C LYS A 84 15.10 -14.49 8.90
N THR A 85 14.30 -14.13 9.91
CA THR A 85 12.85 -13.91 9.78
C THR A 85 12.55 -12.88 8.69
N PHE A 86 13.27 -11.76 8.66
CA PHE A 86 13.10 -10.76 7.61
C PHE A 86 13.37 -11.32 6.22
N GLY A 87 14.46 -12.09 6.06
CA GLY A 87 14.79 -12.75 4.80
C GLY A 87 13.70 -13.70 4.32
N LEU A 88 13.12 -14.48 5.23
CA LEU A 88 12.06 -15.44 4.94
C LEU A 88 10.71 -14.77 4.64
N ILE A 89 10.32 -13.75 5.42
CA ILE A 89 9.09 -12.97 5.19
C ILE A 89 9.15 -12.26 3.83
N LYS A 90 10.28 -11.61 3.52
CA LYS A 90 10.49 -10.93 2.24
C LYS A 90 10.24 -11.84 1.04
N LYS A 91 10.60 -13.13 1.15
CA LYS A 91 10.44 -14.16 0.11
C LYS A 91 9.10 -14.90 0.21
N ASN A 92 8.24 -14.61 1.18
CA ASN A 92 7.00 -15.33 1.51
C ASN A 92 7.22 -16.82 1.86
N PHE A 93 8.35 -17.15 2.49
CA PHE A 93 8.72 -18.54 2.87
C PHE A 93 8.77 -18.78 4.39
N HIS A 94 8.40 -17.80 5.21
CA HIS A 94 8.43 -18.00 6.66
C HIS A 94 7.33 -18.99 7.11
N PRO A 95 7.65 -20.08 7.85
CA PRO A 95 6.69 -21.15 8.16
C PRO A 95 5.52 -20.67 9.01
N ASN A 96 5.73 -19.67 9.87
CA ASN A 96 4.69 -19.12 10.75
C ASN A 96 4.12 -17.78 10.26
N PHE A 97 4.27 -17.47 8.98
CA PHE A 97 3.72 -16.26 8.36
C PHE A 97 3.03 -16.58 7.05
N TYR A 98 1.81 -16.11 6.87
CA TYR A 98 1.06 -16.23 5.62
C TYR A 98 0.57 -14.86 5.16
N LEU A 99 0.83 -14.52 3.90
CA LEU A 99 0.43 -13.27 3.29
C LEU A 99 -0.70 -13.51 2.29
N ILE A 100 -1.74 -12.69 2.39
CA ILE A 100 -2.77 -12.53 1.37
C ILE A 100 -2.69 -11.09 0.88
N GLU A 101 -2.40 -10.94 -0.40
CA GLU A 101 -2.35 -9.66 -1.10
C GLU A 101 -2.96 -9.82 -2.50
N ASN A 102 -3.32 -8.71 -3.12
CA ASN A 102 -3.78 -8.74 -4.50
C ASN A 102 -2.62 -9.11 -5.42
N PHE A 103 -2.77 -10.20 -6.17
CA PHE A 103 -1.82 -10.59 -7.19
C PHE A 103 -2.25 -10.05 -8.56
N ASN A 104 -1.25 -9.53 -9.30
CA ASN A 104 -1.35 -9.26 -10.75
C ASN A 104 -2.68 -8.63 -11.18
N ASP A 105 -2.89 -7.37 -10.84
CA ASP A 105 -3.99 -6.54 -11.35
C ASP A 105 -5.43 -7.04 -11.09
N LYS A 106 -5.59 -8.15 -10.38
CA LYS A 106 -6.91 -8.58 -9.91
C LYS A 106 -7.34 -7.66 -8.76
N ARG A 107 -8.47 -7.00 -8.92
CA ARG A 107 -9.03 -6.11 -7.89
C ARG A 107 -9.47 -6.83 -6.63
N ASN A 108 -9.76 -8.12 -6.74
CA ASN A 108 -10.34 -8.89 -5.67
C ASN A 108 -9.37 -9.98 -5.21
N ILE A 109 -9.30 -10.14 -3.90
CA ILE A 109 -8.70 -11.30 -3.27
C ILE A 109 -9.58 -12.50 -3.56
N ASP A 110 -9.01 -13.52 -4.23
CA ASP A 110 -9.75 -14.68 -4.72
C ASP A 110 -10.05 -15.67 -3.59
N ILE A 111 -11.19 -16.32 -3.64
CA ILE A 111 -11.58 -17.38 -2.68
C ILE A 111 -10.54 -18.49 -2.59
N LYS A 112 -9.82 -18.77 -3.69
CA LYS A 112 -8.74 -19.77 -3.71
C LYS A 112 -7.60 -19.40 -2.76
N GLN A 113 -7.23 -18.10 -2.67
CA GLN A 113 -6.21 -17.63 -1.73
C GLN A 113 -6.68 -17.84 -0.28
N ILE A 114 -7.96 -17.57 0.01
CA ILE A 114 -8.55 -17.80 1.33
C ILE A 114 -8.55 -19.28 1.69
N ARG A 115 -8.93 -20.17 0.76
CA ARG A 115 -8.90 -21.63 1.00
C ARG A 115 -7.47 -22.14 1.29
N ASN A 116 -6.49 -21.65 0.56
CA ASN A 116 -5.08 -21.99 0.81
C ASN A 116 -4.62 -21.50 2.19
N MET A 117 -5.04 -20.30 2.60
CA MET A 117 -4.77 -19.77 3.94
C MET A 117 -5.44 -20.63 5.02
N ILE A 118 -6.70 -21.04 4.84
CA ILE A 118 -7.39 -21.95 5.78
C ILE A 118 -6.61 -23.24 5.97
N ASN A 119 -6.15 -23.84 4.88
CA ASN A 119 -5.32 -25.05 4.93
C ASN A 119 -4.00 -24.81 5.66
N TYR A 120 -3.40 -23.61 5.53
CA TYR A 120 -2.20 -23.23 6.27
C TYR A 120 -2.49 -23.06 7.77
N VAL A 121 -3.57 -22.40 8.14
CA VAL A 121 -3.92 -22.15 9.54
C VAL A 121 -4.21 -23.46 10.28
N ASN A 122 -4.88 -24.42 9.64
CA ASN A 122 -5.24 -25.72 10.21
C ASN A 122 -4.04 -26.66 10.42
N LYS A 123 -2.90 -26.38 9.78
CA LYS A 123 -1.66 -27.13 10.08
C LYS A 123 -1.10 -26.69 11.44
N THR A 124 -0.43 -27.59 12.13
CA THR A 124 0.30 -27.24 13.37
C THR A 124 1.37 -26.20 13.10
N SER A 125 1.60 -25.29 14.07
CA SER A 125 2.65 -24.28 13.95
C SER A 125 4.04 -24.92 14.01
N PHE A 126 4.97 -24.40 13.21
CA PHE A 126 6.37 -24.80 13.30
C PHE A 126 6.93 -24.42 14.68
N ASN A 127 7.56 -25.37 15.38
CA ASN A 127 8.11 -25.18 16.73
C ASN A 127 7.13 -24.61 17.79
N LYS A 128 5.83 -24.87 17.67
CA LYS A 128 4.79 -24.35 18.58
C LYS A 128 4.80 -22.82 18.73
N GLN A 129 5.42 -22.11 17.82
CA GLN A 129 5.43 -20.65 17.79
C GLN A 129 4.09 -20.07 17.31
N ILE A 130 3.89 -18.79 17.60
CA ILE A 130 2.74 -18.03 17.08
C ILE A 130 2.76 -17.98 15.54
N LYS A 131 1.56 -18.01 14.96
CA LYS A 131 1.34 -17.81 13.52
C LYS A 131 0.74 -16.44 13.25
N PHE A 132 1.13 -15.86 12.13
CA PHE A 132 0.53 -14.64 11.62
C PHE A 132 -0.05 -14.85 10.22
N VAL A 133 -1.26 -14.35 10.04
CA VAL A 133 -1.90 -14.16 8.73
C VAL A 133 -2.07 -12.67 8.50
N LEU A 134 -1.39 -12.13 7.50
CA LEU A 134 -1.52 -10.74 7.08
C LEU A 134 -2.37 -10.68 5.81
N ILE A 135 -3.48 -9.94 5.87
CA ILE A 135 -4.36 -9.69 4.73
C ILE A 135 -4.23 -8.22 4.38
N ASP A 136 -3.47 -7.94 3.31
CA ASP A 136 -3.28 -6.57 2.83
C ASP A 136 -4.40 -6.20 1.86
N ASN A 137 -4.94 -4.98 1.98
CA ASN A 137 -6.11 -4.49 1.26
C ASN A 137 -7.36 -5.35 1.52
N ALA A 138 -7.79 -5.47 2.78
CA ALA A 138 -8.95 -6.27 3.19
C ALA A 138 -10.26 -5.84 2.50
N GLU A 139 -10.36 -4.58 2.05
CA GLU A 139 -11.47 -4.07 1.23
C GLU A 139 -11.59 -4.75 -0.14
N CYS A 140 -10.55 -5.43 -0.60
CA CYS A 140 -10.54 -6.17 -1.85
C CYS A 140 -11.07 -7.61 -1.72
N LEU A 141 -11.47 -8.04 -0.52
CA LEU A 141 -12.14 -9.32 -0.32
C LEU A 141 -13.55 -9.27 -0.97
N ASN A 142 -13.81 -10.17 -1.89
CA ASN A 142 -15.17 -10.34 -2.40
C ASN A 142 -16.08 -11.07 -1.36
N LEU A 143 -17.39 -11.02 -1.55
CA LEU A 143 -18.35 -11.59 -0.60
C LEU A 143 -18.12 -13.08 -0.31
N HIS A 144 -17.75 -13.86 -1.32
CA HIS A 144 -17.47 -15.29 -1.15
C HIS A 144 -16.19 -15.51 -0.33
N SER A 145 -15.16 -14.70 -0.56
CA SER A 145 -13.92 -14.72 0.21
C SER A 145 -14.13 -14.31 1.67
N VAL A 146 -14.96 -13.27 1.90
CA VAL A 146 -15.34 -12.87 3.26
C VAL A 146 -16.05 -14.02 3.97
N ASN A 147 -17.10 -14.61 3.37
CA ASN A 147 -17.87 -15.68 4.00
C ASN A 147 -17.02 -16.92 4.33
N ALA A 148 -16.07 -17.28 3.44
CA ALA A 148 -15.15 -18.37 3.72
C ALA A 148 -14.20 -18.06 4.88
N LEU A 149 -13.78 -16.78 5.01
CA LEU A 149 -12.89 -16.30 6.05
C LEU A 149 -13.56 -16.23 7.42
N LEU A 150 -14.85 -15.84 7.48
CA LEU A 150 -15.57 -15.61 8.74
C LEU A 150 -15.51 -16.82 9.68
N LYS A 151 -15.66 -18.04 9.16
CA LYS A 151 -15.66 -19.27 9.96
C LYS A 151 -14.35 -19.42 10.75
N ILE A 152 -13.20 -19.15 10.15
CA ILE A 152 -11.90 -19.32 10.81
C ILE A 152 -11.51 -18.10 11.64
N VAL A 153 -12.07 -16.93 11.32
CA VAL A 153 -11.88 -15.72 12.10
C VAL A 153 -12.72 -15.76 13.39
N GLU A 154 -13.90 -16.41 13.37
CA GLU A 154 -14.72 -16.59 14.59
C GLU A 154 -14.02 -17.48 15.61
N GLU A 155 -13.50 -18.61 15.17
CA GLU A 155 -12.84 -19.61 16.02
C GLU A 155 -11.39 -19.85 15.53
N PRO A 156 -10.48 -18.89 15.75
CA PRO A 156 -9.10 -19.06 15.31
C PRO A 156 -8.42 -20.16 16.11
N THR A 157 -7.60 -20.95 15.42
CA THR A 157 -6.74 -21.93 16.11
C THR A 157 -5.83 -21.23 17.12
N SER A 158 -5.55 -21.87 18.24
CA SER A 158 -4.69 -21.35 19.29
C SER A 158 -3.38 -20.80 18.72
N ASN A 159 -2.93 -19.65 19.21
CA ASN A 159 -1.71 -18.96 18.77
C ASN A 159 -1.70 -18.44 17.33
N THR A 160 -2.86 -18.22 16.70
CA THR A 160 -2.93 -17.59 15.37
C THR A 160 -3.48 -16.17 15.47
N PHE A 161 -2.73 -15.21 14.90
CA PHE A 161 -3.10 -13.80 14.83
C PHE A 161 -3.43 -13.43 13.39
N PHE A 162 -4.58 -12.81 13.18
CA PHE A 162 -5.01 -12.23 11.92
C PHE A 162 -4.81 -10.72 11.97
N ILE A 163 -4.09 -10.17 11.00
CA ILE A 163 -3.92 -8.72 10.83
C ILE A 163 -4.49 -8.34 9.47
N PHE A 164 -5.52 -7.50 9.49
CA PHE A 164 -6.18 -6.96 8.32
C PHE A 164 -5.72 -5.52 8.12
N ILE A 165 -5.27 -5.18 6.92
CA ILE A 165 -4.96 -3.80 6.52
C ILE A 165 -6.14 -3.27 5.71
N HIS A 166 -6.70 -2.16 6.14
CA HIS A 166 -7.86 -1.55 5.52
C HIS A 166 -7.62 -0.09 5.16
N ASN A 167 -8.04 0.29 3.95
CA ASN A 167 -8.09 1.68 3.52
C ASN A 167 -9.43 2.30 3.94
N SER A 168 -9.39 3.28 4.87
CA SER A 168 -10.60 3.92 5.40
C SER A 168 -11.46 4.66 4.36
N SER A 169 -10.92 4.94 3.17
CA SER A 169 -11.67 5.57 2.08
C SER A 169 -12.58 4.60 1.32
N ILE A 170 -12.45 3.30 1.54
CA ILE A 170 -13.22 2.24 0.87
C ILE A 170 -14.04 1.50 1.93
N LYS A 171 -15.27 1.13 1.59
CA LYS A 171 -16.14 0.42 2.52
C LYS A 171 -15.65 -1.03 2.72
N LEU A 172 -15.45 -1.43 3.97
CA LEU A 172 -15.26 -2.81 4.39
C LEU A 172 -16.62 -3.43 4.75
N THR A 173 -16.81 -4.74 4.57
CA THR A 173 -18.02 -5.43 4.98
C THR A 173 -18.20 -5.37 6.50
N ASP A 174 -19.39 -5.03 6.95
CA ASP A 174 -19.71 -4.90 8.39
C ASP A 174 -19.55 -6.25 9.12
N THR A 175 -19.78 -7.35 8.41
CA THR A 175 -19.60 -8.72 8.94
C THR A 175 -18.15 -9.03 9.33
N LEU A 176 -17.15 -8.56 8.56
CA LEU A 176 -15.75 -8.73 8.91
C LEU A 176 -15.34 -7.71 9.98
N ARG A 177 -15.77 -6.46 9.84
CA ARG A 177 -15.42 -5.38 10.75
C ARG A 177 -15.87 -5.67 12.19
N SER A 178 -17.09 -6.18 12.37
CA SER A 178 -17.67 -6.48 13.70
C SER A 178 -16.91 -7.58 14.46
N ARG A 179 -16.14 -8.41 13.77
CA ARG A 179 -15.37 -9.52 14.34
C ARG A 179 -13.91 -9.19 14.66
N CYS A 180 -13.47 -7.98 14.31
CA CYS A 180 -12.10 -7.53 14.51
C CYS A 180 -12.03 -6.40 15.54
N ILE A 181 -10.94 -6.32 16.27
CA ILE A 181 -10.63 -5.13 17.08
C ILE A 181 -9.93 -4.12 16.15
N GLU A 182 -10.59 -2.97 15.97
CA GLU A 182 -10.12 -1.92 15.07
C GLU A 182 -9.12 -0.98 15.77
N PHE A 183 -7.95 -0.83 15.17
CA PHE A 183 -6.95 0.16 15.53
C PHE A 183 -6.84 1.20 14.41
N LYS A 184 -7.25 2.42 14.71
CA LYS A 184 -7.21 3.54 13.75
C LYS A 184 -5.82 4.16 13.72
N ILE A 185 -5.19 4.12 12.56
CA ILE A 185 -3.89 4.74 12.30
C ILE A 185 -4.14 6.12 11.68
N ASN A 186 -3.87 7.15 12.45
CA ASN A 186 -4.00 8.53 12.04
C ASN A 186 -2.71 9.29 12.36
N PHE A 187 -2.27 10.11 11.41
CA PHE A 187 -1.17 11.05 11.58
C PHE A 187 -1.64 12.46 11.25
N THR A 188 -1.15 13.43 12.02
CA THR A 188 -1.34 14.86 11.70
C THR A 188 -0.57 15.21 10.42
N ASN A 189 -0.92 16.32 9.78
CA ASN A 189 -0.23 16.78 8.58
C ASN A 189 1.26 16.98 8.83
N GLN A 190 1.64 17.51 9.99
CA GLN A 190 3.05 17.66 10.40
C GLN A 190 3.77 16.33 10.54
N GLN A 191 3.11 15.31 11.12
CA GLN A 191 3.69 13.98 11.25
C GLN A 191 3.89 13.33 9.89
N LYS A 192 2.91 13.44 8.99
CA LYS A 192 3.02 12.92 7.62
C LYS A 192 4.16 13.59 6.84
N GLN A 193 4.34 14.91 6.97
CA GLN A 193 5.48 15.63 6.37
C GLN A 193 6.80 15.13 6.91
N LYS A 194 6.94 14.96 8.22
CA LYS A 194 8.14 14.37 8.83
C LYS A 194 8.44 12.97 8.30
N ILE A 195 7.41 12.14 8.09
CA ILE A 195 7.60 10.81 7.48
C ILE A 195 8.26 10.94 6.09
N ILE A 196 7.78 11.87 5.26
CA ILE A 196 8.35 12.10 3.93
C ILE A 196 9.79 12.59 4.03
N GLU A 197 10.06 13.58 4.88
CA GLU A 197 11.42 14.11 5.10
C GLU A 197 12.39 13.00 5.55
N PHE A 198 11.98 12.16 6.50
CA PHE A 198 12.78 11.01 6.92
C PHE A 198 13.01 10.01 5.79
N LEU A 199 11.99 9.71 4.99
CA LEU A 199 12.13 8.78 3.87
C LEU A 199 13.03 9.35 2.76
N LEU A 200 12.88 10.63 2.42
CA LEU A 200 13.73 11.30 1.45
C LEU A 200 15.21 11.30 1.89
N SER A 201 15.47 11.63 3.15
CA SER A 201 16.84 11.64 3.69
C SER A 201 17.43 10.23 3.81
N TYR A 202 16.64 9.26 4.31
CA TYR A 202 17.08 7.88 4.51
C TYR A 202 17.46 7.17 3.19
N TYR A 203 16.73 7.48 2.11
CA TYR A 203 16.97 6.89 0.78
C TYR A 203 17.78 7.80 -0.15
N ASN A 204 18.26 8.97 0.33
CA ASN A 204 18.96 9.96 -0.49
C ASN A 204 18.23 10.32 -1.79
N LEU A 205 16.91 10.51 -1.70
CA LEU A 205 16.08 10.81 -2.86
C LEU A 205 16.11 12.31 -3.16
N ARG A 206 16.42 12.65 -4.41
CA ARG A 206 16.31 14.03 -4.91
C ARG A 206 14.93 14.22 -5.51
N PHE A 207 14.35 15.37 -5.25
CA PHE A 207 13.01 15.68 -5.73
C PHE A 207 12.79 17.20 -5.84
N ASP A 208 12.03 17.63 -6.87
CA ASP A 208 11.62 19.03 -7.00
C ASP A 208 10.62 19.39 -5.89
N LYS A 209 10.98 20.41 -5.09
CA LYS A 209 10.16 20.86 -3.96
C LYS A 209 8.79 21.35 -4.40
N LYS A 210 8.66 22.02 -5.56
CA LYS A 210 7.37 22.55 -6.05
C LYS A 210 6.40 21.42 -6.37
N ILE A 211 6.86 20.40 -7.10
CA ILE A 211 6.04 19.22 -7.42
C ILE A 211 5.65 18.48 -6.14
N LEU A 212 6.55 18.38 -5.17
CA LEU A 212 6.27 17.74 -3.87
C LEU A 212 5.17 18.48 -3.10
N GLU A 213 5.25 19.79 -3.02
CA GLU A 213 4.23 20.62 -2.36
C GLU A 213 2.87 20.50 -3.04
N GLU A 214 2.83 20.43 -4.36
CA GLU A 214 1.61 20.27 -5.14
C GLU A 214 0.96 18.90 -4.91
N ILE A 215 1.73 17.80 -5.01
CA ILE A 215 1.25 16.45 -4.74
C ILE A 215 0.77 16.35 -3.30
N TRP A 216 1.52 16.94 -2.37
CA TRP A 216 1.18 16.98 -0.96
C TRP A 216 -0.14 17.69 -0.70
N SER A 217 -0.37 18.82 -1.34
CA SER A 217 -1.60 19.62 -1.18
C SER A 217 -2.86 18.84 -1.57
N MET A 218 -2.74 17.89 -2.49
CA MET A 218 -3.88 17.09 -2.96
C MET A 218 -4.09 15.79 -2.19
N HIS A 219 -3.02 15.03 -2.02
CA HIS A 219 -3.15 13.64 -1.56
C HIS A 219 -2.81 13.46 -0.09
N ASN A 220 -2.01 14.36 0.48
CA ASN A 220 -1.63 14.38 1.90
C ASN A 220 -1.29 12.96 2.46
N SER A 221 -0.62 12.15 1.64
CA SER A 221 -0.25 10.77 1.97
C SER A 221 1.19 10.47 1.60
N PRO A 222 2.03 10.05 2.57
CA PRO A 222 3.44 9.75 2.33
C PRO A 222 3.67 8.69 1.25
N GLY A 223 2.86 7.64 1.21
CA GLY A 223 3.00 6.57 0.22
C GLY A 223 2.70 7.02 -1.20
N ILE A 224 1.70 7.89 -1.41
CA ILE A 224 1.40 8.46 -2.73
C ILE A 224 2.57 9.33 -3.19
N VAL A 225 3.08 10.21 -2.31
CA VAL A 225 4.25 11.06 -2.62
C VAL A 225 5.46 10.20 -3.00
N LEU A 226 5.76 9.15 -2.25
CA LEU A 226 6.86 8.24 -2.57
C LEU A 226 6.69 7.55 -3.91
N ASN A 227 5.47 7.13 -4.26
CA ASN A 227 5.20 6.54 -5.55
C ASN A 227 5.43 7.52 -6.70
N PHE A 228 5.07 8.79 -6.52
CA PHE A 228 5.40 9.84 -7.50
C PHE A 228 6.91 10.06 -7.63
N ILE A 229 7.62 10.16 -6.52
CA ILE A 229 9.08 10.32 -6.52
C ILE A 229 9.77 9.16 -7.24
N LYS A 230 9.32 7.93 -6.96
CA LYS A 230 9.80 6.74 -7.65
C LYS A 230 9.63 6.89 -9.16
N LEU A 231 8.45 7.29 -9.58
CA LEU A 231 8.08 7.40 -10.98
C LEU A 231 8.90 8.47 -11.70
N THR A 232 9.07 9.66 -11.12
CA THR A 232 9.90 10.73 -11.71
C THR A 232 11.36 10.33 -11.84
N ASN A 233 11.89 9.48 -10.95
CA ASN A 233 13.24 8.95 -11.07
C ASN A 233 13.38 7.81 -12.09
N GLU A 234 12.28 7.18 -12.52
CA GLU A 234 12.25 6.14 -13.57
C GLU A 234 12.09 6.73 -14.98
N ILE A 235 11.52 7.94 -15.09
CA ILE A 235 11.33 8.62 -16.37
C ILE A 235 12.71 9.08 -16.88
N PRO A 236 13.09 8.78 -18.13
CA PRO A 236 14.37 9.18 -18.71
C PRO A 236 14.36 10.66 -19.16
N ILE A 237 13.72 11.53 -18.41
CA ILE A 237 13.61 12.97 -18.67
C ILE A 237 14.24 13.69 -17.48
N ASP A 238 14.86 14.83 -17.76
CA ASP A 238 15.47 15.69 -16.73
C ASP A 238 14.40 16.08 -15.69
N PRO A 239 14.56 15.73 -14.41
CA PRO A 239 13.59 16.04 -13.36
C PRO A 239 13.20 17.52 -13.29
N ASP A 240 14.13 18.42 -13.61
CA ASP A 240 13.92 19.87 -13.57
C ASP A 240 13.11 20.41 -14.76
N LYS A 241 12.91 19.61 -15.83
CA LYS A 241 12.16 19.96 -17.03
C LYS A 241 10.86 19.18 -17.22
N THR A 242 10.60 18.19 -16.38
CA THR A 242 9.45 17.30 -16.52
C THR A 242 8.18 18.01 -16.11
N ASN A 243 7.23 18.18 -17.02
CA ASN A 243 5.91 18.67 -16.69
C ASN A 243 4.94 17.51 -16.35
N LEU A 244 3.81 17.85 -15.76
CA LEU A 244 2.83 16.85 -15.32
C LEU A 244 2.18 16.08 -16.48
N LEU A 245 2.08 16.70 -17.67
CA LEU A 245 1.57 16.03 -18.87
C LEU A 245 2.52 14.95 -19.36
N ASP A 246 3.83 15.21 -19.29
CA ASP A 246 4.85 14.21 -19.67
C ASP A 246 4.77 12.99 -18.77
N ILE A 247 4.53 13.20 -17.45
CA ILE A 247 4.32 12.11 -16.50
C ILE A 247 3.05 11.30 -16.85
N ILE A 248 1.94 11.98 -17.16
CA ILE A 248 0.68 11.33 -17.54
C ILE A 248 0.86 10.47 -18.79
N PHE A 249 1.48 11.04 -19.84
CA PHE A 249 1.70 10.33 -21.10
C PHE A 249 2.67 9.17 -20.95
N TYR A 250 3.75 9.35 -20.19
CA TYR A 250 4.66 8.26 -19.85
C TYR A 250 3.95 7.10 -19.13
N LEU A 251 3.08 7.41 -18.16
CA LEU A 251 2.31 6.39 -17.46
C LEU A 251 1.35 5.64 -18.39
N MET A 252 0.70 6.33 -19.33
CA MET A 252 -0.16 5.68 -20.32
C MET A 252 0.66 4.73 -21.20
N GLU A 253 1.80 5.17 -21.75
CA GLU A 253 2.67 4.31 -22.55
C GLU A 253 3.24 3.14 -21.76
N PHE A 254 3.62 3.36 -20.50
CA PHE A 254 4.14 2.31 -19.63
C PHE A 254 3.09 1.21 -19.38
N ASN A 255 1.84 1.59 -19.12
CA ASN A 255 0.75 0.63 -18.94
C ASN A 255 0.44 -0.13 -20.24
N LEU A 256 0.48 0.52 -21.41
CA LEU A 256 0.31 -0.13 -22.71
C LEU A 256 1.40 -1.16 -22.99
N LYS A 257 2.68 -0.80 -22.76
CA LYS A 257 3.82 -1.69 -23.01
C LYS A 257 3.82 -2.92 -22.11
N ASN A 258 3.43 -2.76 -20.84
CA ASN A 258 3.49 -3.85 -19.86
C ASN A 258 2.19 -4.64 -19.77
N LYS A 259 1.11 -4.21 -20.44
CA LYS A 259 -0.25 -4.78 -20.31
C LYS A 259 -0.72 -4.98 -18.87
N ASN A 260 -0.19 -4.17 -17.95
CA ASN A 260 -0.39 -4.29 -16.51
C ASN A 260 -1.10 -3.05 -15.98
N ASN A 261 -2.11 -3.25 -15.13
CA ASN A 261 -2.88 -2.19 -14.48
C ASN A 261 -2.17 -1.60 -13.23
N THR A 262 -0.92 -1.96 -12.98
CA THR A 262 -0.20 -1.67 -11.73
C THR A 262 -0.03 -0.18 -11.41
N ASN A 263 -0.03 0.67 -12.44
CA ASN A 263 0.18 2.12 -12.27
C ASN A 263 -1.07 2.97 -12.59
N LEU A 264 -2.25 2.34 -12.76
CA LEU A 264 -3.48 3.10 -13.04
C LEU A 264 -3.89 4.04 -11.90
N ASP A 265 -3.58 3.70 -10.66
CA ASP A 265 -3.84 4.58 -9.52
C ASP A 265 -2.91 5.80 -9.53
N LEU A 266 -1.63 5.61 -9.93
CA LEU A 266 -0.70 6.72 -10.11
C LEU A 266 -1.11 7.60 -11.29
N LEU A 267 -1.56 6.99 -12.39
CA LEU A 267 -2.10 7.72 -13.55
C LEU A 267 -3.31 8.55 -13.14
N GLN A 268 -4.25 7.98 -12.39
CA GLN A 268 -5.41 8.70 -11.87
C GLN A 268 -4.99 9.88 -11.00
N ASN A 269 -4.10 9.67 -10.04
CA ASN A 269 -3.60 10.71 -9.16
C ASN A 269 -2.90 11.84 -9.94
N SER A 270 -2.15 11.50 -11.00
CA SER A 270 -1.50 12.49 -11.89
C SER A 270 -2.52 13.32 -12.66
N ILE A 271 -3.57 12.68 -13.17
CA ILE A 271 -4.67 13.34 -13.88
C ILE A 271 -5.47 14.26 -12.94
N GLU A 272 -5.77 13.80 -11.73
CA GLU A 272 -6.44 14.62 -10.72
C GLU A 272 -5.62 15.88 -10.41
N LEU A 273 -4.31 15.75 -10.24
CA LEU A 273 -3.41 16.88 -10.02
C LEU A 273 -3.40 17.85 -11.21
N PHE A 274 -3.41 17.33 -12.43
CA PHE A 274 -3.45 18.14 -13.65
C PHE A 274 -4.72 18.97 -13.73
N PHE A 275 -5.89 18.38 -13.54
CA PHE A 275 -7.15 19.09 -13.56
C PHE A 275 -7.30 20.09 -12.38
N TYR A 276 -6.80 19.73 -11.23
CA TYR A 276 -6.75 20.65 -10.08
C TYR A 276 -5.94 21.93 -10.39
N LYS A 277 -4.77 21.80 -11.06
CA LYS A 277 -3.99 22.94 -11.53
C LYS A 277 -4.74 23.77 -12.57
N LYS A 278 -5.39 23.11 -13.54
CA LYS A 278 -6.23 23.81 -14.54
C LYS A 278 -7.35 24.62 -13.89
N ILE A 279 -8.06 24.05 -12.91
CA ILE A 279 -9.16 24.74 -12.20
C ILE A 279 -8.66 25.97 -11.44
N LYS A 280 -7.46 25.91 -10.85
CA LYS A 280 -6.86 27.08 -10.17
C LYS A 280 -6.40 28.17 -11.13
N LYS A 281 -5.99 27.82 -12.33
CA LYS A 281 -5.39 28.74 -13.31
C LYS A 281 -6.42 29.41 -14.23
N TYR A 282 -7.53 28.75 -14.55
CA TYR A 282 -8.47 29.19 -15.58
C TYR A 282 -9.86 29.46 -14.99
N ASN A 283 -10.56 30.47 -15.54
CA ASN A 283 -11.88 30.89 -15.09
C ASN A 283 -13.03 29.96 -15.53
N ASN A 284 -12.84 29.17 -16.59
CA ASN A 284 -13.89 28.30 -17.14
C ASN A 284 -13.97 26.94 -16.38
N LYS A 285 -14.29 27.03 -15.08
CA LYS A 285 -14.29 25.87 -14.17
C LYS A 285 -15.27 24.77 -14.58
N ASN A 286 -16.44 25.12 -15.11
CA ASN A 286 -17.47 24.14 -15.48
C ASN A 286 -17.02 23.23 -16.62
N LYS A 287 -16.38 23.78 -17.67
CA LYS A 287 -15.85 22.98 -18.79
C LYS A 287 -14.75 22.04 -18.29
N ILE A 288 -13.84 22.53 -17.46
CA ILE A 288 -12.75 21.74 -16.89
C ILE A 288 -13.29 20.59 -16.04
N LEU A 289 -14.30 20.84 -15.21
CA LEU A 289 -14.94 19.82 -14.37
C LEU A 289 -15.67 18.75 -15.20
N LEU A 290 -16.34 19.15 -16.30
CA LEU A 290 -16.96 18.19 -17.22
C LEU A 290 -15.92 17.26 -17.87
N ASN A 291 -14.80 17.81 -18.33
CA ASN A 291 -13.73 16.99 -18.92
C ASN A 291 -13.08 16.08 -17.88
N TYR A 292 -12.82 16.60 -16.68
CA TYR A 292 -12.36 15.79 -15.54
C TYR A 292 -13.29 14.61 -15.28
N SER A 293 -14.60 14.86 -15.19
CA SER A 293 -15.59 13.81 -14.91
C SER A 293 -15.62 12.72 -16.00
N LYS A 294 -15.47 13.11 -17.29
CA LYS A 294 -15.38 12.18 -18.41
C LYS A 294 -14.13 11.30 -18.31
N VAL A 295 -12.97 11.92 -18.08
CA VAL A 295 -11.68 11.22 -17.96
C VAL A 295 -11.68 10.23 -16.79
N ILE A 296 -12.16 10.66 -15.63
CA ILE A 296 -12.24 9.76 -14.45
C ILE A 296 -13.23 8.63 -14.68
N LYS A 297 -14.36 8.88 -15.35
CA LYS A 297 -15.32 7.82 -15.72
C LYS A 297 -14.67 6.77 -16.62
N GLN A 298 -13.92 7.20 -17.66
CA GLN A 298 -13.19 6.31 -18.57
C GLN A 298 -12.14 5.47 -17.82
N LEU A 299 -11.34 6.09 -16.93
CA LEU A 299 -10.38 5.37 -16.11
C LEU A 299 -11.05 4.35 -15.18
N ASN A 300 -12.18 4.71 -14.57
CA ASN A 300 -12.93 3.80 -13.72
C ASN A 300 -13.53 2.63 -14.50
N LEU A 301 -14.01 2.86 -15.72
CA LEU A 301 -14.48 1.80 -16.61
C LEU A 301 -13.32 0.87 -17.03
N LEU A 302 -12.17 1.43 -17.39
CA LEU A 302 -10.96 0.67 -17.68
C LEU A 302 -10.57 -0.21 -16.47
N LYS A 303 -10.54 0.41 -15.31
CA LYS A 303 -10.25 -0.29 -14.05
C LYS A 303 -11.27 -1.41 -13.76
N LYS A 304 -12.54 -1.24 -14.04
CA LYS A 304 -13.63 -2.15 -13.67
C LYS A 304 -13.84 -3.29 -14.66
N TYR A 305 -13.72 -3.03 -15.95
CA TYR A 305 -14.15 -3.94 -16.98
C TYR A 305 -13.05 -4.43 -17.92
N ASN A 306 -11.80 -4.05 -17.65
CA ASN A 306 -10.64 -4.44 -18.47
C ASN A 306 -10.84 -4.12 -19.97
N ILE A 307 -11.41 -2.93 -20.27
CA ILE A 307 -11.68 -2.47 -21.62
C ILE A 307 -10.34 -2.25 -22.37
N ASP A 308 -10.39 -2.14 -23.69
CA ASP A 308 -9.19 -1.86 -24.48
C ASP A 308 -8.48 -0.57 -24.03
N MET A 309 -7.24 -0.75 -23.57
CA MET A 309 -6.42 0.35 -23.05
C MET A 309 -6.04 1.35 -24.14
N ASN A 310 -5.82 0.90 -25.40
CA ASN A 310 -5.37 1.79 -26.47
C ASN A 310 -6.45 2.84 -26.77
N ASN A 311 -7.67 2.40 -27.01
CA ASN A 311 -8.79 3.28 -27.29
C ASN A 311 -9.11 4.21 -26.12
N THR A 312 -9.12 3.65 -24.90
CA THR A 312 -9.39 4.44 -23.69
C THR A 312 -8.34 5.52 -23.46
N PHE A 313 -7.06 5.20 -23.59
CA PHE A 313 -5.98 6.18 -23.39
C PHE A 313 -5.94 7.23 -24.50
N TYR A 314 -6.30 6.86 -25.73
CA TYR A 314 -6.46 7.82 -26.82
C TYR A 314 -7.55 8.86 -26.49
N GLU A 315 -8.74 8.41 -26.09
CA GLU A 315 -9.84 9.30 -25.69
C GLU A 315 -9.49 10.18 -24.48
N ILE A 316 -8.79 9.61 -23.48
CA ILE A 316 -8.32 10.38 -22.32
C ILE A 316 -7.31 11.46 -22.77
N LYS A 317 -6.39 11.12 -23.65
CA LYS A 317 -5.40 12.06 -24.20
C LYS A 317 -6.06 13.23 -24.91
N GLU A 318 -7.05 12.96 -25.78
CA GLU A 318 -7.85 13.98 -26.45
C GLU A 318 -8.56 14.91 -25.46
N ASN A 319 -9.22 14.35 -24.44
CA ASN A 319 -9.92 15.13 -23.41
C ASN A 319 -8.95 15.98 -22.53
N ILE A 320 -7.71 15.57 -22.36
CA ILE A 320 -6.68 16.31 -21.63
C ILE A 320 -6.11 17.45 -22.45
N VAL A 321 -5.82 17.22 -23.75
CA VAL A 321 -5.14 18.17 -24.64
C VAL A 321 -6.14 19.20 -25.17
N HIS A 322 -7.29 18.79 -25.65
CA HIS A 322 -8.26 19.65 -26.35
C HIS A 322 -9.45 20.08 -25.48
N GLY A 323 -9.55 19.63 -24.25
CA GLY A 323 -10.57 19.98 -23.27
C GLY A 323 -10.16 21.11 -22.36
#